data_495c4a16148fd07e774051dca7f44189
#
_entry.id   495c4a16148fd07e774051dca7f44189
#
_cell.length_a   1.000
_cell.length_b   1.000
_cell.length_c   1.000
_cell.angle_alpha   90.00
_cell.angle_beta   90.00
_cell.angle_gamma   90.00
#
_symmetry.space_group_name_H-M   'P 1'
#
loop_
_entity.id
_entity.type
_entity.pdbx_description
1 polymer ?
#
loop_
_entity_poly.entity_id
_entity_poly.type
_entity_poly.pdbx_seq_one_letter_code
_entity_poly.pdbx_strand_id
1 'polypeptide(L)'
;MKFDQLQEIRLRAGRPLMLLYDNEERLIGNESGFVTEMSQAYRVSAQEIQETMTFISHYSIYAYEEEIRQGFLTIQGGHRIGLAGKVLSDQKGIRSIRPITFLNVRLAHQVQGCADSLMPWLYENGRPCHTLILSSPGCGKTTMLRDVIRQFSNGCKFGKGRYTNSSFKN
;
A
#
# COMPACT_ATOMS: atom_id res chain seq x y z
N MET A 1 -9.21 -9.57 -13.78
CA MET A 1 -8.10 -8.86 -13.10
C MET A 1 -7.82 -9.58 -11.79
N LYS A 2 -6.57 -9.87 -11.47
CA LYS A 2 -6.15 -10.48 -10.19
C LYS A 2 -5.67 -9.37 -9.25
N PHE A 3 -6.13 -9.38 -8.00
CA PHE A 3 -5.82 -8.30 -7.05
C PHE A 3 -4.33 -8.22 -6.70
N ASP A 4 -3.65 -9.34 -6.65
CA ASP A 4 -2.22 -9.46 -6.36
C ASP A 4 -1.30 -8.79 -7.39
N GLN A 5 -1.80 -8.59 -8.61
CA GLN A 5 -1.09 -7.88 -9.68
C GLN A 5 -1.38 -6.37 -9.74
N LEU A 6 -2.41 -5.90 -9.00
CA LEU A 6 -2.78 -4.48 -8.97
C LEU A 6 -1.90 -3.73 -7.98
N GLN A 7 -1.05 -2.84 -8.45
CA GLN A 7 -0.05 -2.14 -7.65
C GLN A 7 -0.48 -0.72 -7.28
N GLU A 8 -1.15 -0.02 -8.22
CA GLU A 8 -1.51 1.37 -8.03
C GLU A 8 -2.80 1.72 -8.78
N ILE A 9 -3.62 2.59 -8.18
CA ILE A 9 -4.81 3.17 -8.81
C ILE A 9 -4.65 4.68 -8.82
N ARG A 10 -4.74 5.29 -10.00
CA ARG A 10 -4.62 6.75 -10.18
C ARG A 10 -5.95 7.35 -10.60
N LEU A 11 -6.55 8.12 -9.70
CA LEU A 11 -7.76 8.88 -9.94
C LEU A 11 -7.40 10.35 -10.09
N ARG A 12 -7.76 10.95 -11.24
CA ARG A 12 -7.54 12.37 -11.54
C ARG A 12 -8.83 12.96 -12.10
N ALA A 13 -9.31 14.03 -11.51
CA ALA A 13 -10.54 14.70 -11.97
C ALA A 13 -10.49 15.05 -13.47
N GLY A 14 -11.48 14.62 -14.24
CA GLY A 14 -11.57 14.83 -15.68
C GLY A 14 -10.58 14.02 -16.52
N ARG A 15 -9.83 13.09 -15.94
CA ARG A 15 -8.84 12.27 -16.66
C ARG A 15 -9.22 10.80 -16.66
N PRO A 16 -8.66 10.01 -17.58
CA PRO A 16 -8.84 8.57 -17.59
C PRO A 16 -8.41 7.92 -16.26
N LEU A 17 -9.20 6.93 -15.84
CA LEU A 17 -8.80 6.04 -14.74
C LEU A 17 -7.64 5.17 -15.19
N MET A 18 -6.54 5.23 -14.44
CA MET A 18 -5.31 4.52 -14.77
C MET A 18 -4.92 3.59 -13.62
N LEU A 19 -4.51 2.39 -13.97
CA LEU A 19 -3.96 1.41 -13.05
C LEU A 19 -2.50 1.11 -13.41
N LEU A 20 -1.68 0.86 -12.38
CA LEU A 20 -0.45 0.10 -12.56
C LEU A 20 -0.77 -1.35 -12.22
N TYR A 21 -0.77 -2.19 -13.24
CA TYR A 21 -1.16 -3.59 -13.17
C TYR A 21 -0.12 -4.46 -13.86
N ASP A 22 0.46 -5.41 -13.13
CA ASP A 22 1.54 -6.27 -13.61
C ASP A 22 2.75 -5.49 -14.17
N ASN A 23 3.16 -4.42 -13.47
CA ASN A 23 4.20 -3.45 -13.85
C ASN A 23 3.94 -2.64 -15.14
N GLU A 24 2.72 -2.67 -15.66
CA GLU A 24 2.33 -1.91 -16.84
C GLU A 24 1.18 -0.93 -16.53
N GLU A 25 1.24 0.23 -17.15
CA GLU A 25 0.14 1.21 -17.07
C GLU A 25 -1.02 0.75 -17.96
N ARG A 26 -2.20 0.64 -17.37
CA ARG A 26 -3.43 0.19 -18.04
C ARG A 26 -4.54 1.21 -17.84
N LEU A 27 -5.30 1.45 -18.89
CA LEU A 27 -6.53 2.24 -18.84
C LEU A 27 -7.72 1.32 -18.61
N ILE A 28 -8.70 1.80 -17.85
CA ILE A 28 -9.98 1.11 -17.62
C ILE A 28 -11.05 1.73 -18.50
N GLY A 29 -11.82 0.91 -19.19
CA GLY A 29 -12.96 1.33 -20.01
C GLY A 29 -14.26 1.48 -19.21
N ASN A 30 -15.26 2.10 -19.82
CA ASN A 30 -16.58 2.34 -19.21
C ASN A 30 -17.33 1.04 -18.88
N GLU A 31 -17.15 -0.02 -19.67
CA GLU A 31 -17.85 -1.31 -19.51
C GLU A 31 -17.06 -2.34 -18.73
N SER A 32 -16.07 -1.89 -17.91
CA SER A 32 -15.10 -2.72 -17.22
C SER A 32 -14.18 -3.54 -18.16
N GLY A 33 -12.90 -3.47 -17.89
CA GLY A 33 -11.86 -4.11 -18.70
C GLY A 33 -10.78 -3.11 -19.11
N PHE A 34 -9.67 -3.66 -19.58
CA PHE A 34 -8.56 -2.83 -20.07
C PHE A 34 -8.86 -2.32 -21.49
N VAL A 35 -8.56 -1.07 -21.72
CA VAL A 35 -8.65 -0.44 -23.04
C VAL A 35 -7.31 0.19 -23.41
N THR A 36 -7.04 0.30 -24.71
CA THR A 36 -5.83 0.93 -25.23
C THR A 36 -6.06 2.39 -25.64
N GLU A 37 -7.29 2.69 -26.06
CA GLU A 37 -7.67 4.00 -26.57
C GLU A 37 -8.15 4.92 -25.45
N MET A 38 -7.59 6.11 -25.37
CA MET A 38 -7.98 7.16 -24.40
C MET A 38 -9.46 7.58 -24.54
N SER A 39 -10.01 7.47 -25.73
CA SER A 39 -11.42 7.78 -26.05
C SER A 39 -12.40 6.83 -25.40
N GLN A 40 -12.01 5.57 -25.17
CA GLN A 40 -12.80 4.51 -24.57
C GLN A 40 -12.61 4.44 -23.06
N ALA A 41 -11.61 5.15 -22.54
CA ALA A 41 -11.25 5.09 -21.14
C ALA A 41 -12.27 5.81 -20.25
N TYR A 42 -12.59 5.18 -19.13
CA TYR A 42 -13.43 5.76 -18.09
C TYR A 42 -12.80 7.04 -17.53
N ARG A 43 -13.56 8.13 -17.48
CA ARG A 43 -13.10 9.42 -16.96
C ARG A 43 -13.60 9.65 -15.55
N VAL A 44 -12.66 9.79 -14.64
CA VAL A 44 -12.94 10.04 -13.23
C VAL A 44 -13.51 11.45 -13.05
N SER A 45 -14.66 11.56 -12.39
CA SER A 45 -15.25 12.84 -12.01
C SER A 45 -14.65 13.40 -10.72
N ALA A 46 -14.82 14.71 -10.50
CA ALA A 46 -14.44 15.32 -9.24
C ALA A 46 -15.28 14.80 -8.06
N GLN A 47 -16.54 14.46 -8.33
CA GLN A 47 -17.46 13.90 -7.32
C GLN A 47 -16.96 12.54 -6.83
N GLU A 48 -16.53 11.64 -7.72
CA GLU A 48 -16.01 10.33 -7.34
C GLU A 48 -14.73 10.42 -6.49
N ILE A 49 -13.88 11.42 -6.75
CA ILE A 49 -12.73 11.68 -5.87
C ILE A 49 -13.19 12.06 -4.46
N GLN A 50 -14.20 12.91 -4.33
CA GLN A 50 -14.75 13.31 -3.03
C GLN A 50 -15.41 12.13 -2.32
N GLU A 51 -16.19 11.32 -3.02
CA GLU A 51 -16.84 10.11 -2.49
C GLU A 51 -15.78 9.10 -2.03
N THR A 52 -14.73 8.90 -2.83
CA THR A 52 -13.60 8.03 -2.48
C THR A 52 -12.91 8.52 -1.21
N MET A 53 -12.64 9.81 -1.09
CA MET A 53 -12.05 10.39 0.11
C MET A 53 -12.94 10.22 1.34
N THR A 54 -14.23 10.44 1.19
CA THR A 54 -15.22 10.26 2.25
C THR A 54 -15.23 8.81 2.75
N PHE A 55 -15.22 7.85 1.81
CA PHE A 55 -15.17 6.42 2.13
C PHE A 55 -13.86 6.04 2.84
N ILE A 56 -12.71 6.45 2.31
CA ILE A 56 -11.38 6.16 2.86
C ILE A 56 -11.21 6.72 4.27
N SER A 57 -11.75 7.91 4.53
CA SER A 57 -11.69 8.56 5.85
C SER A 57 -12.76 8.06 6.83
N HIS A 58 -13.49 7.00 6.50
CA HIS A 58 -14.60 6.51 7.31
C HIS A 58 -15.59 7.63 7.69
N TYR A 59 -15.91 8.49 6.73
CA TYR A 59 -16.79 9.67 6.88
C TYR A 59 -16.27 10.74 7.86
N SER A 60 -15.00 10.66 8.29
CA SER A 60 -14.38 11.61 9.20
C SER A 60 -13.07 12.19 8.67
N ILE A 61 -13.16 13.07 7.69
CA ILE A 61 -11.99 13.73 7.07
C ILE A 61 -11.14 14.48 8.10
N TYR A 62 -11.77 14.99 9.16
CA TYR A 62 -11.08 15.70 10.23
C TYR A 62 -10.05 14.86 10.98
N ALA A 63 -10.29 13.55 11.09
CA ALA A 63 -9.34 12.63 11.74
C ALA A 63 -7.99 12.50 10.97
N TYR A 64 -7.98 12.91 9.72
CA TYR A 64 -6.82 12.80 8.81
C TYR A 64 -6.26 14.17 8.37
N GLU A 65 -6.61 15.27 9.07
CA GLU A 65 -6.18 16.62 8.65
C GLU A 65 -4.67 16.79 8.59
N GLU A 66 -3.93 16.15 9.50
CA GLU A 66 -2.48 16.24 9.52
C GLU A 66 -1.86 15.51 8.33
N GLU A 67 -2.31 14.29 8.05
CA GLU A 67 -1.87 13.49 6.91
C GLU A 67 -2.23 14.15 5.58
N ILE A 68 -3.43 14.73 5.49
CA ILE A 68 -3.87 15.47 4.29
C ILE A 68 -2.96 16.67 4.05
N ARG A 69 -2.52 17.38 5.09
CA ARG A 69 -1.54 18.46 4.96
C ARG A 69 -0.19 17.97 4.44
N GLN A 70 0.21 16.77 4.83
CA GLN A 70 1.44 16.13 4.34
C GLN A 70 1.30 15.58 2.92
N GLY A 71 0.10 15.54 2.35
CA GLY A 71 -0.17 15.06 0.99
C GLY A 71 -0.28 13.55 0.87
N PHE A 72 -0.40 12.82 1.97
CA PHE A 72 -0.65 11.37 1.95
C PHE A 72 -1.33 10.88 3.21
N LEU A 73 -2.02 9.75 3.09
CA LEU A 73 -2.51 8.98 4.23
C LEU A 73 -2.18 7.51 4.08
N THR A 74 -2.16 6.82 5.23
CA THR A 74 -2.01 5.37 5.28
C THR A 74 -3.28 4.77 5.86
N ILE A 75 -3.89 3.82 5.13
CA ILE A 75 -5.12 3.16 5.56
C ILE A 75 -4.85 1.73 6.01
N GLN A 76 -5.87 1.11 6.60
CA GLN A 76 -5.82 -0.28 7.05
C GLN A 76 -5.29 -1.20 5.93
N GLY A 77 -4.43 -2.16 6.29
CA GLY A 77 -3.72 -3.00 5.32
C GLY A 77 -2.37 -2.43 4.86
N GLY A 78 -2.02 -1.22 5.31
CA GLY A 78 -0.74 -0.58 4.98
C GLY A 78 -0.71 0.06 3.59
N HIS A 79 -1.88 0.22 2.95
CA HIS A 79 -2.01 0.92 1.68
C HIS A 79 -1.73 2.41 1.87
N ARG A 80 -1.00 3.02 0.94
CA ARG A 80 -0.67 4.44 0.97
C ARG A 80 -1.42 5.18 -0.11
N ILE A 81 -2.01 6.31 0.26
CA ILE A 81 -2.77 7.17 -0.64
C ILE A 81 -2.09 8.53 -0.69
N GLY A 82 -1.44 8.82 -1.79
CA GLY A 82 -0.97 10.16 -2.12
C GLY A 82 -2.14 11.00 -2.63
N LEU A 83 -2.20 12.25 -2.22
CA LEU A 83 -3.25 13.16 -2.64
C LEU A 83 -2.68 14.49 -3.09
N ALA A 84 -3.35 15.10 -4.07
CA ALA A 84 -3.03 16.43 -4.52
C ALA A 84 -4.31 17.20 -4.87
N GLY A 85 -4.20 18.53 -4.79
CA GLY A 85 -5.32 19.43 -5.03
C GLY A 85 -4.88 20.87 -4.88
N LYS A 86 -5.85 21.75 -4.63
CA LYS A 86 -5.56 23.16 -4.35
C LYS A 86 -5.02 23.30 -2.93
N VAL A 87 -3.81 23.81 -2.82
CA VAL A 87 -3.18 24.07 -1.52
C VAL A 87 -3.68 25.38 -0.95
N LEU A 88 -4.14 25.36 0.29
CA LEU A 88 -4.40 26.54 1.10
C LEU A 88 -3.26 26.68 2.10
N SER A 89 -2.55 27.80 2.04
CA SER A 89 -1.41 28.08 2.92
C SER A 89 -1.58 29.44 3.61
N ASP A 90 -0.91 29.59 4.75
CA ASP A 90 -0.75 30.85 5.48
C ASP A 90 0.73 31.05 5.87
N GLN A 91 0.99 32.04 6.73
CA GLN A 91 2.36 32.34 7.20
C GLN A 91 3.00 31.20 8.00
N LYS A 92 2.20 30.20 8.47
CA LYS A 92 2.67 29.04 9.24
C LYS A 92 2.88 27.80 8.36
N GLY A 93 2.54 27.87 7.05
CA GLY A 93 2.70 26.76 6.10
C GLY A 93 1.38 26.30 5.49
N ILE A 94 1.36 25.03 5.07
CA ILE A 94 0.17 24.42 4.45
C ILE A 94 -0.91 24.17 5.51
N ARG A 95 -2.09 24.77 5.33
CA ARG A 95 -3.26 24.55 6.18
C ARG A 95 -4.10 23.35 5.73
N SER A 96 -4.29 23.24 4.41
CA SER A 96 -5.15 22.18 3.85
C SER A 96 -4.89 22.03 2.36
N ILE A 97 -5.28 20.87 1.83
CA ILE A 97 -5.36 20.60 0.38
C ILE A 97 -6.84 20.40 0.05
N ARG A 98 -7.50 21.41 -0.49
CA ARG A 98 -8.93 21.37 -0.85
C ARG A 98 -9.23 22.32 -2.02
N PRO A 99 -10.04 21.92 -3.03
CA PRO A 99 -10.52 20.54 -3.22
C PRO A 99 -9.39 19.59 -3.62
N ILE A 100 -9.51 18.31 -3.19
CA ILE A 100 -8.64 17.24 -3.66
C ILE A 100 -9.09 16.87 -5.07
N THR A 101 -8.16 16.82 -6.01
CA THR A 101 -8.42 16.55 -7.44
C THR A 101 -7.66 15.36 -7.98
N PHE A 102 -6.80 14.78 -7.16
CA PHE A 102 -5.98 13.63 -7.49
C PHE A 102 -5.78 12.72 -6.29
N LEU A 103 -5.96 11.44 -6.50
CA LEU A 103 -5.63 10.37 -5.55
C LEU A 103 -4.75 9.34 -6.25
N ASN A 104 -3.68 8.94 -5.57
CA ASN A 104 -2.80 7.86 -5.98
C ASN A 104 -2.79 6.78 -4.91
N VAL A 105 -3.57 5.73 -5.11
CA VAL A 105 -3.71 4.62 -4.16
C VAL A 105 -2.66 3.57 -4.49
N ARG A 106 -1.65 3.43 -3.62
CA ARG A 106 -0.64 2.36 -3.71
C ARG A 106 -1.05 1.20 -2.83
N LEU A 107 -1.19 0.04 -3.44
CA LEU A 107 -1.61 -1.17 -2.76
C LEU A 107 -0.40 -1.87 -2.14
N ALA A 108 -0.47 -2.11 -0.84
CA ALA A 108 0.51 -2.95 -0.16
C ALA A 108 0.11 -4.42 -0.37
N HIS A 109 1.00 -5.20 -0.97
CA HIS A 109 0.83 -6.64 -1.12
C HIS A 109 1.67 -7.38 -0.08
N GLN A 110 1.08 -8.42 0.50
CA GLN A 110 1.79 -9.37 1.34
C GLN A 110 2.28 -10.51 0.44
N VAL A 111 3.58 -10.63 0.30
CA VAL A 111 4.20 -11.75 -0.43
C VAL A 111 4.57 -12.82 0.59
N GLN A 112 3.66 -13.78 0.79
CA GLN A 112 3.88 -14.89 1.70
C GLN A 112 4.89 -15.89 1.13
N GLY A 113 5.78 -16.41 1.99
CA GLY A 113 6.79 -17.38 1.61
C GLY A 113 8.04 -16.78 0.95
N CYS A 114 8.10 -15.46 0.73
CA CYS A 114 9.30 -14.83 0.14
C CYS A 114 10.54 -14.93 1.05
N ALA A 115 10.35 -15.18 2.35
CA ALA A 115 11.43 -15.38 3.32
C ALA A 115 11.75 -16.85 3.59
N ASP A 116 11.06 -17.82 2.98
CA ASP A 116 11.20 -19.25 3.31
C ASP A 116 12.64 -19.75 3.21
N SER A 117 13.37 -19.31 2.19
CA SER A 117 14.79 -19.67 2.02
C SER A 117 15.72 -19.04 3.06
N LEU A 118 15.32 -17.92 3.65
CA LEU A 118 16.09 -17.19 4.64
C LEU A 118 15.84 -17.72 6.05
N MET A 119 14.63 -18.19 6.33
CA MET A 119 14.19 -18.57 7.67
C MET A 119 15.12 -19.56 8.39
N PRO A 120 15.70 -20.61 7.74
CA PRO A 120 16.63 -21.52 8.40
C PRO A 120 17.89 -20.84 8.98
N TRP A 121 18.31 -19.73 8.37
CA TRP A 121 19.49 -18.95 8.79
C TRP A 121 19.20 -17.95 9.92
N LEU A 122 17.92 -17.69 10.17
CA LEU A 122 17.47 -16.77 11.21
C LEU A 122 17.28 -17.43 12.57
N TYR A 123 17.48 -18.75 12.65
CA TYR A 123 17.21 -19.54 13.84
C TYR A 123 18.37 -20.46 14.17
N GLU A 124 18.84 -20.40 15.40
CA GLU A 124 19.83 -21.32 15.91
C GLU A 124 19.44 -21.76 17.33
N ASN A 125 19.50 -23.06 17.59
CA ASN A 125 19.16 -23.64 18.90
C ASN A 125 17.80 -23.22 19.48
N GLY A 126 16.79 -23.03 18.60
CA GLY A 126 15.46 -22.63 19.01
C GLY A 126 15.28 -21.16 19.34
N ARG A 127 16.25 -20.31 19.00
CA ARG A 127 16.22 -18.86 19.26
C ARG A 127 16.47 -18.08 17.96
N PRO A 128 15.82 -16.93 17.79
CA PRO A 128 16.13 -16.03 16.68
C PRO A 128 17.57 -15.51 16.79
N CYS A 129 18.28 -15.48 15.67
CA CYS A 129 19.62 -14.90 15.59
C CYS A 129 19.53 -13.39 15.34
N HIS A 130 20.43 -12.61 15.92
CA HIS A 130 20.64 -11.22 15.53
C HIS A 130 21.12 -11.18 14.09
N THR A 131 20.29 -10.62 13.20
CA THR A 131 20.53 -10.67 11.76
C THR A 131 20.46 -9.30 11.14
N LEU A 132 21.42 -8.99 10.26
CA LEU A 132 21.42 -7.78 9.43
C LEU A 132 21.18 -8.15 7.97
N ILE A 133 20.12 -7.59 7.38
CA ILE A 133 19.78 -7.80 5.97
C ILE A 133 20.25 -6.58 5.16
N LEU A 134 21.22 -6.81 4.26
CA LEU A 134 21.75 -5.79 3.36
C LEU A 134 21.37 -6.10 1.91
N SER A 135 20.86 -5.11 1.19
CA SER A 135 20.65 -5.17 -0.25
C SER A 135 20.45 -3.77 -0.84
N SER A 136 20.53 -3.64 -2.15
CA SER A 136 20.21 -2.41 -2.85
C SER A 136 18.77 -1.94 -2.61
N PRO A 137 18.44 -0.66 -2.77
CA PRO A 137 17.06 -0.18 -2.76
C PRO A 137 16.19 -0.94 -3.77
N GLY A 138 14.92 -1.18 -3.44
CA GLY A 138 13.98 -1.86 -4.34
C GLY A 138 14.06 -3.39 -4.37
N CYS A 139 15.07 -4.03 -3.77
CA CYS A 139 15.26 -5.49 -3.79
C CYS A 139 14.37 -6.27 -2.80
N GLY A 140 13.27 -5.71 -2.33
CA GLY A 140 12.29 -6.43 -1.52
C GLY A 140 12.66 -6.64 -0.04
N LYS A 141 13.68 -5.94 0.53
CA LYS A 141 14.08 -6.06 1.96
C LYS A 141 12.90 -5.99 2.93
N THR A 142 12.08 -4.96 2.78
CA THR A 142 10.93 -4.73 3.65
C THR A 142 9.86 -5.80 3.47
N THR A 143 9.65 -6.28 2.24
CA THR A 143 8.73 -7.37 1.93
C THR A 143 9.17 -8.66 2.61
N MET A 144 10.45 -9.00 2.47
CA MET A 144 11.07 -10.15 3.12
C MET A 144 11.01 -10.04 4.65
N LEU A 145 11.33 -8.88 5.23
CA LEU A 145 11.27 -8.66 6.67
C LEU A 145 9.84 -8.82 7.22
N ARG A 146 8.84 -8.33 6.52
CA ARG A 146 7.43 -8.52 6.90
C ARG A 146 7.02 -10.00 6.90
N ASP A 147 7.50 -10.76 5.93
CA ASP A 147 7.21 -12.20 5.88
C ASP A 147 7.95 -12.96 6.98
N VAL A 148 9.20 -12.58 7.30
CA VAL A 148 9.94 -13.09 8.46
C VAL A 148 9.16 -12.86 9.75
N ILE A 149 8.71 -11.63 10.00
CA ILE A 149 7.93 -11.28 11.20
C ILE A 149 6.63 -12.09 11.24
N ARG A 150 5.91 -12.20 10.11
CA ARG A 150 4.69 -13.01 10.01
C ARG A 150 4.95 -14.47 10.36
N GLN A 151 6.02 -15.05 9.83
CA GLN A 151 6.37 -16.44 10.08
C GLN A 151 6.74 -16.66 11.55
N PHE A 152 7.51 -15.78 12.16
CA PHE A 152 7.79 -15.84 13.60
C PHE A 152 6.53 -15.69 14.44
N SER A 153 5.65 -14.75 14.10
CA SER A 153 4.38 -14.52 14.81
C SER A 153 3.41 -15.70 14.73
N ASN A 154 3.38 -16.38 13.60
CA ASN A 154 2.49 -17.53 13.37
C ASN A 154 3.08 -18.87 13.87
N GLY A 155 4.29 -18.85 14.41
CA GLY A 155 5.03 -20.06 14.81
C GLY A 155 5.63 -20.78 13.60
N CYS A 156 6.94 -20.62 13.41
CA CYS A 156 7.66 -21.27 12.33
C CYS A 156 7.81 -22.77 12.58
N LYS A 157 7.65 -23.57 11.54
CA LYS A 157 8.01 -24.98 11.56
C LYS A 157 9.45 -25.12 11.05
N PHE A 158 10.45 -25.12 11.94
CA PHE A 158 11.83 -25.44 11.58
C PHE A 158 12.25 -26.72 12.28
N GLY A 159 12.62 -27.73 11.50
CA GLY A 159 12.99 -29.03 12.03
C GLY A 159 11.84 -29.73 12.74
N LYS A 160 12.14 -30.75 13.57
CA LYS A 160 11.14 -31.59 14.28
C LYS A 160 10.50 -30.87 15.49
N GLY A 161 10.11 -29.60 15.41
CA GLY A 161 9.45 -28.88 16.50
C GLY A 161 8.62 -27.69 16.01
N ARG A 162 7.38 -27.57 16.51
CA ARG A 162 6.57 -26.34 16.43
C ARG A 162 7.03 -25.40 17.54
N TYR A 163 7.62 -24.27 17.20
CA TYR A 163 7.81 -23.19 18.18
C TYR A 163 6.52 -22.36 18.23
N THR A 164 5.77 -22.49 19.31
CA THR A 164 4.55 -21.70 19.52
C THR A 164 4.89 -20.37 20.17
N ASN A 165 4.04 -19.35 19.98
CA ASN A 165 4.15 -17.98 20.54
C ASN A 165 4.33 -17.90 22.08
N SER A 166 4.30 -19.01 22.81
CA SER A 166 4.51 -19.04 24.25
C SER A 166 5.92 -18.69 24.69
N SER A 167 6.90 -18.65 23.73
CA SER A 167 8.31 -18.31 24.03
C SER A 167 8.61 -16.81 23.98
N PHE A 168 7.64 -15.96 23.59
CA PHE A 168 7.80 -14.51 23.49
C PHE A 168 7.05 -13.72 24.56
N LYS A 169 6.58 -14.38 25.62
CA LYS A 169 6.07 -13.70 26.82
C LYS A 169 7.19 -13.58 27.82
N ASN A 170 7.94 -12.48 27.72
CA ASN A 170 8.53 -11.73 28.84
C ASN A 170 9.14 -10.46 28.28
#